data_b333006edd993d0a146ff28a31812e1e
#
_entry.id   b333006edd993d0a146ff28a31812e1e
#
_cell.length_a   1.000
_cell.length_b   1.000
_cell.length_c   1.000
_cell.angle_alpha   90.00
_cell.angle_beta   90.00
_cell.angle_gamma   90.00
#
_symmetry.space_group_name_H-M   'P 1'
#
loop_
_entity.id
_entity.type
_entity.pdbx_description
1 polymer ?
#
loop_
_entity_poly.entity_id
_entity_poly.type
_entity_poly.pdbx_seq_one_letter_code
_entity_poly.pdbx_strand_id
1 'polypeptide(L)'
;MALSAATVISAMAPMQVMANTSTNFDYRKKVIGLSGIMTITGEMTANVTRAQFARMLVRASAYRGVLTDTSNVSVFADVKSGDEYAAAIRIAAEKGWMTGYLGGNFRPSQYVTLNEAAKGILYLLGYTAEDFDGDQYNKRMAQYAYLDLNENISSNDPAALLTKSDCVNLFYNLMKAKQKNGSEYAYVLDAEIDSDGEINALAMADNAVRGPKVVEDRTELYHTIPFDLDDSSIFLNGEAVGKDALEAASANMAVLYYSSMTHTIWAYTPSESSDADKRVVKGFVEAIYYRNTDTLEPSSVTLDDGYTYGLASSEMKFAFSIYGSLKVGDEVVLIYEVSGNSDDDEGTFTVVDYVEY
;
A
#
# COMPACT_ATOMS: atom_id res chain seq x y z
N MET A 1 14.84 -5.59 1.39
CA MET A 1 14.41 -4.82 0.23
C MET A 1 14.68 -3.36 0.50
N ALA A 2 15.73 -2.80 -0.03
CA ALA A 2 15.88 -1.36 -0.12
C ALA A 2 15.69 -1.00 -1.59
N LEU A 3 14.44 -1.00 -2.07
CA LEU A 3 14.15 -0.15 -3.21
C LEU A 3 14.61 1.24 -2.77
N SER A 4 15.56 1.82 -3.50
CA SER A 4 15.97 3.17 -3.16
C SER A 4 14.75 4.07 -3.30
N ALA A 5 14.15 4.43 -2.18
CA ALA A 5 13.04 5.37 -2.05
C ALA A 5 13.29 6.71 -2.78
N ALA A 6 14.52 6.92 -3.24
CA ALA A 6 14.95 8.11 -3.94
C ALA A 6 14.18 8.35 -5.26
N THR A 7 13.78 7.30 -5.98
CA THR A 7 13.09 7.47 -7.27
C THR A 7 11.59 7.78 -7.09
N VAL A 8 10.98 7.25 -6.04
CA VAL A 8 9.57 7.57 -5.70
C VAL A 8 9.47 8.96 -5.05
N ILE A 9 10.52 9.37 -4.32
CA ILE A 9 10.54 10.66 -3.59
C ILE A 9 10.87 11.84 -4.51
N SER A 10 11.56 11.64 -5.64
CA SER A 10 11.86 12.75 -6.55
C SER A 10 10.65 13.28 -7.33
N ALA A 11 9.59 12.46 -7.47
CA ALA A 11 8.29 12.92 -7.97
C ALA A 11 7.40 13.53 -6.86
N MET A 12 7.73 13.28 -5.57
CA MET A 12 7.14 13.98 -4.44
C MET A 12 8.11 15.08 -4.01
N ALA A 13 7.67 16.32 -4.00
CA ALA A 13 8.44 17.44 -3.45
C ALA A 13 9.08 17.02 -2.11
N PRO A 14 10.34 17.41 -1.82
CA PRO A 14 11.03 16.96 -0.64
C PRO A 14 10.15 17.18 0.59
N MET A 15 9.79 16.08 1.26
CA MET A 15 9.14 16.17 2.57
C MET A 15 10.19 16.74 3.51
N GLN A 16 10.07 18.01 3.85
CA GLN A 16 10.74 18.50 5.05
C GLN A 16 10.17 17.70 6.21
N VAL A 17 10.98 16.86 6.81
CA VAL A 17 10.71 16.29 8.13
C VAL A 17 10.67 17.46 9.09
N MET A 18 9.49 18.03 9.29
CA MET A 18 9.22 18.97 10.36
C MET A 18 9.11 18.12 11.62
N ALA A 19 10.19 18.08 12.37
CA ALA A 19 10.14 17.64 13.75
C ALA A 19 9.03 18.45 14.46
N ASN A 20 8.09 17.70 15.05
CA ASN A 20 7.15 18.19 16.04
C ASN A 20 6.02 19.09 15.56
N THR A 21 5.05 18.52 14.82
CA THR A 21 3.70 19.09 14.79
C THR A 21 2.67 17.96 14.67
N SER A 22 2.11 17.55 15.79
CA SER A 22 0.90 16.73 15.90
C SER A 22 -0.34 17.34 15.17
N THR A 23 -0.16 18.41 14.45
CA THR A 23 -1.19 19.25 13.83
C THR A 23 -1.04 19.42 12.32
N ASN A 24 -0.07 18.78 11.66
CA ASN A 24 0.04 18.92 10.20
C ASN A 24 -1.03 18.09 9.49
N PHE A 25 -2.17 18.69 9.22
CA PHE A 25 -3.29 18.06 8.52
C PHE A 25 -2.89 17.52 7.12
N ASP A 26 -1.94 18.19 6.45
CA ASP A 26 -1.43 17.71 5.16
C ASP A 26 -0.64 16.39 5.29
N TYR A 27 0.09 16.22 6.38
CA TYR A 27 0.73 14.95 6.69
C TYR A 27 -0.31 13.84 6.94
N ARG A 28 -1.32 14.11 7.77
CA ARG A 28 -2.42 13.17 8.02
C ARG A 28 -3.15 12.77 6.74
N LYS A 29 -3.43 13.74 5.84
CA LYS A 29 -4.00 13.47 4.52
C LYS A 29 -3.12 12.52 3.69
N LYS A 30 -1.79 12.75 3.68
CA LYS A 30 -0.86 11.87 2.96
C LYS A 30 -0.91 10.45 3.51
N VAL A 31 -0.80 10.27 4.83
CA VAL A 31 -0.88 8.96 5.48
C VAL A 31 -2.18 8.26 5.15
N ILE A 32 -3.32 8.94 5.27
CA ILE A 32 -4.64 8.35 4.98
C ILE A 32 -4.81 8.03 3.49
N GLY A 33 -4.29 8.87 2.60
CA GLY A 33 -4.20 8.56 1.18
C GLY A 33 -3.36 7.32 0.93
N LEU A 34 -2.14 7.27 1.49
CA LEU A 34 -1.23 6.14 1.40
C LEU A 34 -1.81 4.84 2.00
N SER A 35 -2.59 4.89 3.04
CA SER A 35 -3.25 3.71 3.63
C SER A 35 -4.36 3.12 2.74
N GLY A 36 -4.86 3.88 1.76
CA GLY A 36 -5.99 3.48 0.94
C GLY A 36 -7.35 3.50 1.65
N ILE A 37 -7.43 4.02 2.87
CA ILE A 37 -8.68 4.09 3.65
C ILE A 37 -9.70 4.98 2.94
N MET A 38 -9.26 6.16 2.46
CA MET A 38 -10.10 7.04 1.65
C MET A 38 -9.29 7.75 0.59
N THR A 39 -9.95 8.07 -0.53
CA THR A 39 -9.37 8.90 -1.58
C THR A 39 -9.41 10.37 -1.15
N ILE A 40 -8.24 11.02 -1.18
CA ILE A 40 -8.08 12.43 -0.80
C ILE A 40 -8.40 13.33 -2.00
N THR A 41 -9.68 13.44 -2.32
CA THR A 41 -10.16 14.27 -3.45
C THR A 41 -11.33 15.13 -3.04
N GLY A 42 -11.53 16.23 -3.76
CA GLY A 42 -12.63 17.13 -3.56
C GLY A 42 -12.55 17.93 -2.25
N GLU A 43 -13.67 18.48 -1.84
CA GLU A 43 -13.77 19.39 -0.71
C GLU A 43 -13.72 18.65 0.63
N MET A 44 -12.72 18.98 1.48
CA MET A 44 -12.49 18.31 2.76
C MET A 44 -13.57 18.65 3.81
N THR A 45 -14.31 19.76 3.63
CA THR A 45 -15.43 20.17 4.48
C THR A 45 -16.74 19.42 4.17
N ALA A 46 -16.78 18.64 3.07
CA ALA A 46 -17.98 17.88 2.72
C ALA A 46 -18.25 16.76 3.75
N ASN A 47 -19.52 16.60 4.11
CA ASN A 47 -19.95 15.54 5.02
C ASN A 47 -19.83 14.17 4.37
N VAL A 48 -19.50 13.16 5.20
CA VAL A 48 -19.32 11.76 4.78
C VAL A 48 -20.61 10.99 4.98
N THR A 49 -21.04 10.24 3.95
CA THR A 49 -22.23 9.39 4.07
C THR A 49 -21.92 8.10 4.83
N ARG A 50 -22.97 7.47 5.36
CA ARG A 50 -22.85 6.17 6.07
C ARG A 50 -22.26 5.09 5.15
N ALA A 51 -22.61 5.08 3.86
CA ALA A 51 -22.04 4.16 2.88
C ALA A 51 -20.53 4.39 2.67
N GLN A 52 -20.12 5.64 2.51
CA GLN A 52 -18.70 5.99 2.39
C GLN A 52 -17.94 5.60 3.66
N PHE A 53 -18.49 5.86 4.83
CA PHE A 53 -17.86 5.51 6.11
C PHE A 53 -17.75 3.99 6.30
N ALA A 54 -18.76 3.22 5.89
CA ALA A 54 -18.68 1.75 5.89
C ALA A 54 -17.51 1.25 5.04
N ARG A 55 -17.28 1.83 3.85
CA ARG A 55 -16.12 1.51 3.00
C ARG A 55 -14.80 1.88 3.68
N MET A 56 -14.72 3.03 4.34
CA MET A 56 -13.53 3.42 5.10
C MET A 56 -13.22 2.43 6.22
N LEU A 57 -14.20 1.97 6.98
CA LEU A 57 -14.02 0.97 8.04
C LEU A 57 -13.47 -0.35 7.48
N VAL A 58 -14.01 -0.84 6.35
CA VAL A 58 -13.52 -2.08 5.73
C VAL A 58 -12.09 -1.90 5.22
N ARG A 59 -11.80 -0.79 4.57
CA ARG A 59 -10.44 -0.47 4.09
C ARG A 59 -9.44 -0.26 5.22
N ALA A 60 -9.89 0.20 6.36
CA ALA A 60 -9.06 0.33 7.56
C ALA A 60 -8.87 -1.00 8.32
N SER A 61 -9.44 -2.11 7.87
CA SER A 61 -9.44 -3.40 8.59
C SER A 61 -8.62 -4.46 7.86
N ALA A 62 -8.42 -5.61 8.53
CA ALA A 62 -7.85 -6.81 7.92
C ALA A 62 -8.70 -7.38 6.75
N TYR A 63 -9.93 -6.90 6.56
CA TYR A 63 -10.82 -7.32 5.46
C TYR A 63 -10.65 -6.47 4.20
N ARG A 64 -9.71 -5.52 4.16
CA ARG A 64 -9.48 -4.65 3.00
C ARG A 64 -9.18 -5.41 1.72
N GLY A 65 -8.47 -6.53 1.81
CA GLY A 65 -8.11 -7.38 0.67
C GLY A 65 -9.24 -8.21 0.07
N VAL A 66 -10.38 -8.32 0.76
CA VAL A 66 -11.57 -9.04 0.26
C VAL A 66 -12.71 -8.11 -0.13
N LEU A 67 -12.47 -6.81 -0.09
CA LEU A 67 -13.47 -5.81 -0.50
C LEU A 67 -13.61 -5.82 -2.02
N THR A 68 -14.83 -6.14 -2.48
CA THR A 68 -15.24 -6.08 -3.89
C THR A 68 -16.11 -4.85 -4.12
N ASP A 69 -16.28 -4.43 -5.37
CA ASP A 69 -17.13 -3.28 -5.71
C ASP A 69 -18.62 -3.60 -5.53
N THR A 70 -19.01 -4.87 -5.66
CA THR A 70 -20.40 -5.31 -5.54
C THR A 70 -20.54 -6.44 -4.52
N SER A 71 -21.76 -6.72 -4.10
CA SER A 71 -22.08 -7.83 -3.20
C SER A 71 -23.03 -8.83 -3.87
N ASN A 72 -22.86 -10.10 -3.61
CA ASN A 72 -23.79 -11.14 -4.08
C ASN A 72 -25.07 -11.21 -3.25
N VAL A 73 -25.11 -10.52 -2.09
CA VAL A 73 -26.23 -10.55 -1.15
C VAL A 73 -26.56 -9.13 -0.72
N SER A 74 -27.84 -8.79 -0.74
CA SER A 74 -28.38 -7.57 -0.14
C SER A 74 -28.78 -7.86 1.31
N VAL A 75 -28.19 -7.12 2.26
CA VAL A 75 -28.47 -7.27 3.70
C VAL A 75 -29.56 -6.30 4.16
N PHE A 76 -29.77 -5.21 3.44
CA PHE A 76 -30.72 -4.15 3.76
C PHE A 76 -31.65 -3.88 2.58
N ALA A 77 -32.90 -3.52 2.86
CA ALA A 77 -33.92 -3.29 1.84
C ALA A 77 -33.59 -2.11 0.89
N ASP A 78 -32.84 -1.12 1.39
CA ASP A 78 -32.44 0.08 0.69
C ASP A 78 -31.00 0.02 0.09
N VAL A 79 -30.37 -1.17 0.09
CA VAL A 79 -29.04 -1.41 -0.50
C VAL A 79 -29.13 -2.58 -1.46
N LYS A 80 -29.01 -2.34 -2.74
CA LYS A 80 -29.01 -3.39 -3.76
C LYS A 80 -27.64 -4.05 -3.87
N SER A 81 -27.59 -5.31 -4.26
CA SER A 81 -26.33 -6.06 -4.41
C SER A 81 -25.35 -5.43 -5.41
N GLY A 82 -25.85 -4.75 -6.45
CA GLY A 82 -25.02 -4.04 -7.43
C GLY A 82 -24.63 -2.61 -7.07
N ASP A 83 -25.02 -2.10 -5.89
CA ASP A 83 -24.65 -0.75 -5.49
C ASP A 83 -23.17 -0.68 -5.13
N GLU A 84 -22.50 0.41 -5.47
CA GLU A 84 -21.05 0.66 -5.27
C GLU A 84 -20.54 0.34 -3.87
N TYR A 85 -21.37 0.53 -2.84
CA TYR A 85 -20.99 0.32 -1.44
C TYR A 85 -21.57 -0.96 -0.82
N ALA A 86 -22.27 -1.79 -1.61
CA ALA A 86 -23.02 -2.93 -1.08
C ALA A 86 -22.13 -3.92 -0.31
N ALA A 87 -20.97 -4.26 -0.85
CA ALA A 87 -20.02 -5.16 -0.19
C ALA A 87 -19.49 -4.58 1.13
N ALA A 88 -19.12 -3.29 1.12
CA ALA A 88 -18.62 -2.61 2.30
C ALA A 88 -19.68 -2.53 3.41
N ILE A 89 -20.91 -2.18 3.03
CA ILE A 89 -22.06 -2.13 3.98
C ILE A 89 -22.33 -3.51 4.57
N ARG A 90 -22.30 -4.57 3.73
CA ARG A 90 -22.47 -5.94 4.21
C ARG A 90 -21.40 -6.32 5.22
N ILE A 91 -20.12 -6.13 4.92
CA ILE A 91 -19.02 -6.48 5.82
C ILE A 91 -19.13 -5.67 7.12
N ALA A 92 -19.35 -4.36 7.05
CA ALA A 92 -19.48 -3.50 8.22
C ALA A 92 -20.67 -3.91 9.12
N ALA A 93 -21.78 -4.35 8.53
CA ALA A 93 -22.94 -4.85 9.27
C ALA A 93 -22.69 -6.22 9.88
N GLU A 94 -22.14 -7.18 9.14
CA GLU A 94 -21.81 -8.53 9.63
C GLU A 94 -20.80 -8.49 10.78
N LYS A 95 -19.86 -7.54 10.75
CA LYS A 95 -18.88 -7.33 11.82
C LYS A 95 -19.42 -6.47 12.98
N GLY A 96 -20.64 -5.98 12.87
CA GLY A 96 -21.25 -5.14 13.90
C GLY A 96 -20.68 -3.72 14.00
N TRP A 97 -19.77 -3.32 13.09
CA TRP A 97 -19.16 -1.99 13.07
C TRP A 97 -20.18 -0.89 12.81
N MET A 98 -21.13 -1.18 11.92
CA MET A 98 -22.29 -0.34 11.69
C MET A 98 -23.57 -1.15 11.78
N THR A 99 -24.65 -0.51 12.17
CA THR A 99 -25.97 -1.14 12.27
C THR A 99 -26.98 -0.43 11.38
N GLY A 100 -27.94 -1.18 10.87
CA GLY A 100 -29.13 -0.62 10.24
C GLY A 100 -30.10 -0.01 11.26
N TYR A 101 -31.15 0.58 10.74
CA TYR A 101 -32.25 1.16 11.50
C TYR A 101 -33.41 0.20 11.61
N LEU A 102 -34.31 0.51 12.52
CA LEU A 102 -35.61 -0.19 12.59
C LEU A 102 -36.33 -0.15 11.24
N GLY A 103 -36.83 -1.30 10.80
CA GLY A 103 -37.45 -1.43 9.47
C GLY A 103 -36.50 -1.99 8.38
N GLY A 104 -35.28 -2.42 8.73
CA GLY A 104 -34.39 -3.14 7.83
C GLY A 104 -33.65 -2.28 6.81
N ASN A 105 -33.56 -0.98 7.05
CA ASN A 105 -32.85 -0.04 6.19
C ASN A 105 -31.48 0.32 6.75
N PHE A 106 -30.47 0.52 5.88
CA PHE A 106 -29.15 1.03 6.23
C PHE A 106 -29.05 2.55 6.16
N ARG A 107 -29.81 3.15 5.27
CA ARG A 107 -29.78 4.58 4.91
C ARG A 107 -28.40 5.01 4.37
N PRO A 108 -27.94 4.45 3.24
CA PRO A 108 -26.57 4.62 2.75
C PRO A 108 -26.21 6.10 2.45
N SER A 109 -27.15 6.90 2.01
CA SER A 109 -26.94 8.32 1.67
C SER A 109 -27.05 9.28 2.86
N GLN A 110 -27.50 8.79 4.03
CA GLN A 110 -27.50 9.61 5.25
C GLN A 110 -26.07 9.88 5.71
N TYR A 111 -25.80 11.07 6.24
CA TYR A 111 -24.50 11.38 6.79
C TYR A 111 -24.24 10.64 8.09
N VAL A 112 -22.98 10.22 8.29
CA VAL A 112 -22.56 9.50 9.50
C VAL A 112 -22.41 10.47 10.66
N THR A 113 -22.87 10.06 11.85
CA THR A 113 -22.66 10.81 13.08
C THR A 113 -21.40 10.38 13.81
N LEU A 114 -20.85 11.23 14.66
CA LEU A 114 -19.70 10.92 15.51
C LEU A 114 -19.93 9.66 16.36
N ASN A 115 -21.12 9.50 16.95
CA ASN A 115 -21.44 8.33 17.75
C ASN A 115 -21.43 7.02 16.92
N GLU A 116 -21.93 7.05 15.69
CA GLU A 116 -21.88 5.89 14.79
C GLU A 116 -20.45 5.57 14.38
N ALA A 117 -19.66 6.59 14.09
CA ALA A 117 -18.26 6.45 13.74
C ALA A 117 -17.42 5.92 14.90
N ALA A 118 -17.57 6.49 16.09
CA ALA A 118 -16.89 6.03 17.31
C ALA A 118 -17.16 4.55 17.60
N LYS A 119 -18.41 4.08 17.39
CA LYS A 119 -18.72 2.65 17.50
C LYS A 119 -17.87 1.83 16.54
N GLY A 120 -17.86 2.17 15.26
CA GLY A 120 -17.13 1.42 14.24
C GLY A 120 -15.62 1.37 14.54
N ILE A 121 -15.02 2.52 14.89
CA ILE A 121 -13.60 2.62 15.25
C ILE A 121 -13.24 1.80 16.49
N LEU A 122 -14.04 1.86 17.53
CA LEU A 122 -13.79 1.07 18.76
C LEU A 122 -13.91 -0.45 18.50
N TYR A 123 -14.80 -0.86 17.61
CA TYR A 123 -14.90 -2.27 17.22
C TYR A 123 -13.68 -2.71 16.39
N LEU A 124 -13.11 -1.84 15.54
CA LEU A 124 -11.83 -2.12 14.87
C LEU A 124 -10.69 -2.30 15.88
N LEU A 125 -10.70 -1.55 16.97
CA LEU A 125 -9.73 -1.68 18.07
C LEU A 125 -9.96 -2.92 18.96
N GLY A 126 -10.96 -3.74 18.65
CA GLY A 126 -11.24 -4.97 19.36
C GLY A 126 -12.19 -4.82 20.58
N TYR A 127 -12.82 -3.66 20.76
CA TYR A 127 -13.88 -3.49 21.75
C TYR A 127 -15.20 -4.04 21.21
N THR A 128 -16.06 -4.49 22.09
CA THR A 128 -17.37 -5.08 21.78
C THR A 128 -18.48 -4.40 22.58
N ALA A 129 -19.74 -4.78 22.33
CA ALA A 129 -20.86 -4.28 23.12
C ALA A 129 -20.75 -4.62 24.61
N GLU A 130 -20.14 -5.77 24.93
CA GLU A 130 -19.96 -6.25 26.31
C GLU A 130 -19.05 -5.34 27.13
N ASP A 131 -18.08 -4.69 26.50
CA ASP A 131 -17.16 -3.74 27.17
C ASP A 131 -17.89 -2.48 27.66
N PHE A 132 -19.07 -2.21 27.13
CA PHE A 132 -19.87 -1.02 27.39
C PHE A 132 -21.21 -1.35 28.07
N ASP A 133 -21.31 -2.52 28.71
CA ASP A 133 -22.56 -2.95 29.37
C ASP A 133 -23.04 -1.95 30.39
N GLY A 134 -24.35 -1.77 30.46
CA GLY A 134 -25.07 -0.87 31.36
C GLY A 134 -25.34 0.53 30.76
N ASP A 135 -24.35 1.24 30.25
CA ASP A 135 -24.50 2.52 29.54
C ASP A 135 -23.58 2.57 28.32
N GLN A 136 -23.99 1.86 27.31
CA GLN A 136 -23.18 1.69 26.08
C GLN A 136 -22.82 3.01 25.40
N TYR A 137 -23.70 3.99 25.46
CA TYR A 137 -23.48 5.27 24.78
C TYR A 137 -22.41 6.09 25.48
N ASN A 138 -22.56 6.39 26.76
CA ASN A 138 -21.61 7.24 27.49
C ASN A 138 -20.26 6.54 27.69
N LYS A 139 -20.26 5.23 27.98
CA LYS A 139 -19.02 4.46 28.12
C LYS A 139 -18.22 4.38 26.82
N ARG A 140 -18.91 4.24 25.69
CA ARG A 140 -18.29 4.25 24.37
C ARG A 140 -17.64 5.59 24.05
N MET A 141 -18.34 6.71 24.30
CA MET A 141 -17.78 8.04 24.07
C MET A 141 -16.64 8.37 25.05
N ALA A 142 -16.71 7.88 26.28
CA ALA A 142 -15.61 8.01 27.24
C ALA A 142 -14.38 7.21 26.79
N GLN A 143 -14.54 5.98 26.29
CA GLN A 143 -13.44 5.16 25.77
C GLN A 143 -12.84 5.78 24.50
N TYR A 144 -13.69 6.32 23.63
CA TYR A 144 -13.28 7.06 22.44
C TYR A 144 -12.36 8.24 22.78
N ALA A 145 -12.74 9.01 23.81
CA ALA A 145 -11.91 10.13 24.28
C ALA A 145 -10.64 9.67 25.03
N TYR A 146 -10.74 8.60 25.82
CA TYR A 146 -9.60 8.02 26.54
C TYR A 146 -8.48 7.53 25.64
N LEU A 147 -8.81 7.09 24.43
CA LEU A 147 -7.87 6.62 23.41
C LEU A 147 -7.41 7.75 22.47
N ASP A 148 -7.66 9.01 22.81
CA ASP A 148 -7.32 10.19 22.02
C ASP A 148 -7.85 10.15 20.57
N LEU A 149 -8.91 9.36 20.32
CA LEU A 149 -9.51 9.25 18.99
C LEU A 149 -10.20 10.55 18.55
N ASN A 150 -10.49 11.46 19.48
CA ASN A 150 -11.08 12.77 19.26
C ASN A 150 -10.06 13.87 18.90
N GLU A 151 -8.77 13.56 18.81
CA GLU A 151 -7.74 14.53 18.48
C GLU A 151 -8.00 15.17 17.11
N ASN A 152 -8.07 16.52 17.05
CA ASN A 152 -8.34 17.30 15.85
C ASN A 152 -9.70 17.02 15.15
N ILE A 153 -10.67 16.42 15.84
CA ILE A 153 -12.04 16.29 15.37
C ILE A 153 -12.77 17.62 15.62
N SER A 154 -13.54 18.08 14.65
CA SER A 154 -14.19 19.40 14.67
C SER A 154 -15.22 19.58 15.79
N SER A 155 -15.81 18.50 16.27
CA SER A 155 -16.82 18.50 17.33
C SER A 155 -16.75 17.23 18.17
N ASN A 156 -16.98 17.38 19.48
CA ASN A 156 -17.16 16.25 20.41
C ASN A 156 -18.65 15.95 20.66
N ASP A 157 -19.57 16.63 20.00
CA ASP A 157 -20.99 16.29 20.06
C ASP A 157 -21.24 14.94 19.35
N PRO A 158 -21.73 13.90 20.05
CA PRO A 158 -22.00 12.60 19.45
C PRO A 158 -23.00 12.62 18.28
N ALA A 159 -23.83 13.66 18.18
CA ALA A 159 -24.77 13.85 17.08
C ALA A 159 -24.16 14.64 15.89
N ALA A 160 -22.95 15.18 16.05
CA ALA A 160 -22.27 15.92 14.98
C ALA A 160 -22.06 15.03 13.74
N LEU A 161 -22.26 15.62 12.58
CA LEU A 161 -21.99 14.95 11.29
C LEU A 161 -20.51 15.08 10.97
N LEU A 162 -19.88 13.98 10.56
CA LEU A 162 -18.45 13.99 10.23
C LEU A 162 -18.21 14.50 8.82
N THR A 163 -17.22 15.37 8.71
CA THR A 163 -16.67 15.82 7.43
C THR A 163 -15.55 14.86 6.96
N LYS A 164 -15.10 15.03 5.71
CA LYS A 164 -13.91 14.32 5.22
C LYS A 164 -12.67 14.64 6.05
N SER A 165 -12.52 15.90 6.50
CA SER A 165 -11.44 16.31 7.41
C SER A 165 -11.49 15.55 8.74
N ASP A 166 -12.68 15.43 9.33
CA ASP A 166 -12.86 14.66 10.56
C ASP A 166 -12.50 13.18 10.34
N CYS A 167 -12.90 12.59 9.21
CA CYS A 167 -12.54 11.21 8.88
C CYS A 167 -11.02 11.04 8.70
N VAL A 168 -10.33 11.98 8.05
CA VAL A 168 -8.85 11.95 7.97
C VAL A 168 -8.24 11.90 9.36
N ASN A 169 -8.65 12.79 10.27
CA ASN A 169 -8.12 12.82 11.62
C ASN A 169 -8.50 11.55 12.40
N LEU A 170 -9.74 11.11 12.32
CA LEU A 170 -10.25 9.93 13.03
C LEU A 170 -9.50 8.65 12.65
N PHE A 171 -9.30 8.40 11.36
CA PHE A 171 -8.57 7.22 10.91
C PHE A 171 -7.06 7.33 11.16
N TYR A 172 -6.50 8.53 11.12
CA TYR A 172 -5.12 8.75 11.55
C TYR A 172 -4.94 8.43 13.04
N ASN A 173 -5.85 8.92 13.90
CA ASN A 173 -5.84 8.63 15.33
C ASN A 173 -6.05 7.12 15.59
N LEU A 174 -6.92 6.44 14.81
CA LEU A 174 -7.06 4.98 14.85
C LEU A 174 -5.73 4.28 14.58
N MET A 175 -4.98 4.70 13.56
CA MET A 175 -3.70 4.08 13.22
C MET A 175 -2.67 4.18 14.36
N LYS A 176 -2.68 5.28 15.10
CA LYS A 176 -1.82 5.52 16.27
C LYS A 176 -2.29 4.81 17.55
N ALA A 177 -3.57 4.45 17.60
CA ALA A 177 -4.17 3.88 18.80
C ALA A 177 -3.70 2.44 19.06
N LYS A 178 -3.70 2.05 20.33
CA LYS A 178 -3.51 0.66 20.74
C LYS A 178 -4.84 -0.08 20.73
N GLN A 179 -4.81 -1.27 20.18
CA GLN A 179 -5.91 -2.21 20.26
C GLN A 179 -6.13 -2.66 21.71
N LYS A 180 -7.30 -3.21 22.02
CA LYS A 180 -7.63 -3.76 23.34
C LYS A 180 -6.62 -4.81 23.83
N ASN A 181 -6.00 -5.56 22.91
CA ASN A 181 -4.96 -6.54 23.21
C ASN A 181 -3.58 -5.94 23.49
N GLY A 182 -3.42 -4.61 23.35
CA GLY A 182 -2.19 -3.87 23.57
C GLY A 182 -1.30 -3.67 22.34
N SER A 183 -1.60 -4.31 21.20
CA SER A 183 -0.84 -4.12 19.96
C SER A 183 -1.21 -2.79 19.28
N GLU A 184 -0.29 -2.21 18.53
CA GLU A 184 -0.53 -0.99 17.76
C GLU A 184 -1.40 -1.29 16.54
N TYR A 185 -2.40 -0.44 16.30
CA TYR A 185 -3.32 -0.64 15.17
C TYR A 185 -2.63 -0.44 13.81
N ALA A 186 -1.57 0.36 13.76
CA ALA A 186 -0.79 0.59 12.54
C ALA A 186 -0.42 -0.72 11.82
N TYR A 187 -0.05 -1.76 12.56
CA TYR A 187 0.33 -3.07 11.99
C TYR A 187 -0.79 -3.77 11.20
N VAL A 188 -2.06 -3.47 11.48
CA VAL A 188 -3.20 -4.01 10.69
C VAL A 188 -3.18 -3.48 9.26
N LEU A 189 -2.52 -2.34 9.06
CA LEU A 189 -2.43 -1.62 7.79
C LEU A 189 -1.01 -1.67 7.19
N ASP A 190 -0.16 -2.58 7.66
CA ASP A 190 1.25 -2.69 7.28
C ASP A 190 2.02 -1.36 7.44
N ALA A 191 1.61 -0.57 8.44
CA ALA A 191 2.22 0.69 8.78
C ALA A 191 3.04 0.57 10.07
N GLU A 192 4.04 1.42 10.21
CA GLU A 192 4.91 1.50 11.38
C GLU A 192 4.75 2.86 12.07
N ILE A 193 4.94 2.88 13.38
CA ILE A 193 5.03 4.10 14.17
C ILE A 193 6.52 4.39 14.38
N ASP A 194 6.93 5.62 14.09
CA ASP A 194 8.32 6.06 14.27
C ASP A 194 8.65 6.37 15.74
N SER A 195 9.90 6.73 16.00
CA SER A 195 10.38 7.07 17.35
C SER A 195 9.69 8.27 17.98
N ASP A 196 9.07 9.12 17.18
CA ASP A 196 8.36 10.32 17.61
C ASP A 196 6.87 10.04 17.88
N GLY A 197 6.44 8.78 17.67
CA GLY A 197 5.06 8.32 17.86
C GLY A 197 4.13 8.70 16.70
N GLU A 198 4.67 9.01 15.53
CA GLU A 198 3.92 9.32 14.32
C GLU A 198 3.96 8.13 13.32
N ILE A 199 3.00 8.09 12.41
CA ILE A 199 2.97 7.05 11.38
C ILE A 199 4.10 7.30 10.37
N ASN A 200 4.93 6.30 10.11
CA ASN A 200 6.01 6.40 9.14
C ASN A 200 5.48 6.35 7.70
N ALA A 201 5.17 7.53 7.14
CA ALA A 201 4.63 7.64 5.79
C ALA A 201 5.62 7.17 4.70
N LEU A 202 6.94 7.25 4.95
CA LEU A 202 7.95 6.78 4.00
C LEU A 202 7.94 5.26 3.92
N ALA A 203 7.94 4.55 5.06
CA ALA A 203 7.84 3.10 5.09
C ALA A 203 6.52 2.62 4.45
N MET A 204 5.40 3.34 4.68
CA MET A 204 4.13 3.03 4.00
C MET A 204 4.21 3.21 2.49
N ALA A 205 4.89 4.24 2.00
CA ALA A 205 5.05 4.47 0.57
C ALA A 205 5.88 3.36 -0.07
N ASP A 206 6.96 2.92 0.57
CA ASP A 206 7.79 1.81 0.13
C ASP A 206 7.00 0.50 0.09
N ASN A 207 6.24 0.20 1.14
CA ASN A 207 5.39 -0.98 1.22
C ASN A 207 4.20 -0.96 0.23
N ALA A 208 3.83 0.21 -0.30
CA ALA A 208 2.74 0.35 -1.27
C ALA A 208 3.16 0.00 -2.71
N VAL A 209 4.47 -0.07 -3.00
CA VAL A 209 4.98 -0.49 -4.30
C VAL A 209 4.86 -2.01 -4.43
N ARG A 210 4.32 -2.46 -5.56
CA ARG A 210 4.18 -3.87 -5.93
C ARG A 210 5.11 -4.18 -7.10
N GLY A 211 5.69 -5.34 -7.11
CA GLY A 211 6.64 -5.82 -8.10
C GLY A 211 7.85 -6.46 -7.44
N PRO A 212 8.81 -6.93 -8.21
CA PRO A 212 8.83 -6.92 -9.68
C PRO A 212 7.78 -7.86 -10.29
N LYS A 213 7.20 -7.46 -11.43
CA LYS A 213 6.32 -8.29 -12.26
C LYS A 213 6.82 -8.24 -13.71
N VAL A 214 7.04 -9.41 -14.29
CA VAL A 214 7.37 -9.51 -15.72
C VAL A 214 6.09 -9.52 -16.52
N VAL A 215 6.06 -8.77 -17.60
CA VAL A 215 5.01 -8.79 -18.62
C VAL A 215 5.65 -8.91 -19.99
N GLU A 216 5.11 -9.78 -20.82
CA GLU A 216 5.63 -10.09 -22.16
C GLU A 216 4.64 -9.74 -23.27
N ASP A 217 3.41 -9.38 -22.89
CA ASP A 217 2.41 -8.91 -23.83
C ASP A 217 1.46 -7.88 -23.21
N ARG A 218 0.66 -7.24 -24.08
CA ARG A 218 -0.31 -6.23 -23.67
C ARG A 218 -1.41 -6.79 -22.77
N THR A 219 -1.79 -8.03 -22.92
CA THR A 219 -2.85 -8.67 -22.11
C THR A 219 -2.38 -8.82 -20.66
N GLU A 220 -1.15 -9.30 -20.49
CA GLU A 220 -0.53 -9.42 -19.17
C GLU A 220 -0.34 -8.06 -18.49
N LEU A 221 0.04 -7.02 -19.25
CA LEU A 221 0.13 -5.65 -18.73
C LEU A 221 -1.19 -5.22 -18.08
N TYR A 222 -2.32 -5.40 -18.80
CA TYR A 222 -3.62 -5.00 -18.30
C TYR A 222 -4.18 -5.90 -17.19
N HIS A 223 -3.72 -7.14 -17.11
CA HIS A 223 -4.04 -8.02 -15.97
C HIS A 223 -3.19 -7.70 -14.74
N THR A 224 -1.97 -7.22 -14.95
CA THR A 224 -1.02 -6.93 -13.85
C THR A 224 -1.32 -5.60 -13.17
N ILE A 225 -1.65 -4.57 -13.95
CA ILE A 225 -1.92 -3.22 -13.41
C ILE A 225 -3.41 -3.09 -13.06
N PRO A 226 -3.76 -2.87 -11.78
CA PRO A 226 -5.15 -2.86 -11.30
C PRO A 226 -5.86 -1.50 -11.42
N PHE A 227 -5.35 -0.58 -12.24
CA PHE A 227 -5.89 0.77 -12.43
C PHE A 227 -5.75 1.22 -13.89
N ASP A 228 -6.43 2.33 -14.25
CA ASP A 228 -6.42 2.84 -15.63
C ASP A 228 -5.05 3.47 -15.96
N LEU A 229 -4.51 3.07 -17.12
CA LEU A 229 -3.24 3.58 -17.62
C LEU A 229 -3.33 5.03 -18.12
N ASP A 230 -4.52 5.47 -18.52
CA ASP A 230 -4.73 6.83 -19.03
C ASP A 230 -4.62 7.89 -17.90
N ASP A 231 -4.90 7.48 -16.65
CA ASP A 231 -4.81 8.33 -15.45
C ASP A 231 -3.53 8.06 -14.63
N SER A 232 -2.50 7.50 -15.26
CA SER A 232 -1.29 7.04 -14.57
C SER A 232 -0.07 7.89 -14.87
N SER A 233 0.84 7.97 -13.91
CA SER A 233 2.22 8.45 -14.12
C SER A 233 3.10 7.26 -14.48
N ILE A 234 3.68 7.26 -15.68
CA ILE A 234 4.43 6.13 -16.21
C ILE A 234 5.89 6.56 -16.44
N PHE A 235 6.80 5.77 -15.90
CA PHE A 235 8.24 5.93 -16.10
C PHE A 235 8.79 4.67 -16.78
N LEU A 236 9.38 4.83 -17.95
CA LEU A 236 10.03 3.74 -18.70
C LEU A 236 11.53 4.00 -18.71
N ASN A 237 12.32 3.09 -18.14
CA ASN A 237 13.76 3.22 -18.00
C ASN A 237 14.21 4.58 -17.40
N GLY A 238 13.43 5.09 -16.42
CA GLY A 238 13.68 6.36 -15.74
C GLY A 238 13.06 7.58 -16.40
N GLU A 239 12.59 7.51 -17.64
CA GLU A 239 11.98 8.63 -18.36
C GLU A 239 10.45 8.61 -18.24
N ALA A 240 9.85 9.79 -18.07
CA ALA A 240 8.38 9.91 -18.06
C ALA A 240 7.82 9.72 -19.48
N VAL A 241 6.90 8.78 -19.63
CA VAL A 241 6.32 8.40 -20.92
C VAL A 241 4.80 8.31 -20.87
N GLY A 242 4.16 8.22 -22.04
CA GLY A 242 2.74 7.92 -22.14
C GLY A 242 2.46 6.42 -22.21
N LYS A 243 1.19 6.07 -22.08
CA LYS A 243 0.66 4.69 -22.13
C LYS A 243 1.12 3.91 -23.37
N ASP A 244 1.09 4.55 -24.56
CA ASP A 244 1.47 3.87 -25.83
C ASP A 244 2.92 3.35 -25.79
N ALA A 245 3.83 4.08 -25.14
CA ALA A 245 5.23 3.66 -24.99
C ALA A 245 5.35 2.46 -24.05
N LEU A 246 4.59 2.43 -22.95
CA LEU A 246 4.54 1.27 -22.05
C LEU A 246 3.97 0.04 -22.75
N GLU A 247 2.88 0.19 -23.50
CA GLU A 247 2.28 -0.90 -24.29
C GLU A 247 3.26 -1.47 -25.33
N ALA A 248 4.01 -0.59 -26.00
CA ALA A 248 5.02 -1.02 -26.97
C ALA A 248 6.20 -1.74 -26.30
N ALA A 249 6.65 -1.26 -25.13
CA ALA A 249 7.70 -1.89 -24.35
C ALA A 249 7.28 -3.29 -23.84
N SER A 250 6.04 -3.41 -23.35
CA SER A 250 5.50 -4.67 -22.82
C SER A 250 5.34 -5.75 -23.88
N ALA A 251 5.30 -5.40 -25.17
CA ALA A 251 5.18 -6.39 -26.27
C ALA A 251 6.42 -7.29 -26.44
N ASN A 252 7.57 -6.90 -25.87
CA ASN A 252 8.79 -7.70 -25.95
C ASN A 252 9.21 -8.29 -24.59
N MET A 253 9.20 -7.58 -23.57
CA MET A 253 9.34 -7.88 -22.14
C MET A 253 9.55 -6.58 -21.37
N ALA A 254 8.80 -6.38 -20.31
CA ALA A 254 9.06 -5.33 -19.35
C ALA A 254 8.93 -5.86 -17.92
N VAL A 255 9.77 -5.36 -17.02
CA VAL A 255 9.64 -5.58 -15.58
C VAL A 255 8.95 -4.36 -14.98
N LEU A 256 7.85 -4.60 -14.30
CA LEU A 256 7.00 -3.55 -13.74
C LEU A 256 7.09 -3.51 -12.22
N TYR A 257 7.22 -2.31 -11.70
CA TYR A 257 6.84 -1.96 -10.34
C TYR A 257 5.70 -0.96 -10.42
N TYR A 258 4.71 -1.06 -9.53
CA TYR A 258 3.60 -0.13 -9.55
C TYR A 258 3.06 0.17 -8.16
N SER A 259 2.46 1.35 -8.03
CA SER A 259 1.72 1.76 -6.84
C SER A 259 0.27 2.07 -7.23
N SER A 260 -0.65 1.25 -6.74
CA SER A 260 -2.10 1.49 -6.93
C SER A 260 -2.60 2.74 -6.20
N MET A 261 -1.80 3.29 -5.31
CA MET A 261 -2.16 4.45 -4.50
C MET A 261 -1.88 5.76 -5.21
N THR A 262 -0.73 5.80 -5.89
CA THR A 262 -0.30 6.98 -6.65
C THR A 262 -0.60 6.86 -8.14
N HIS A 263 -1.14 5.69 -8.58
CA HIS A 263 -1.30 5.32 -9.99
C HIS A 263 0.01 5.55 -10.75
N THR A 264 1.11 5.07 -10.19
CA THR A 264 2.44 5.22 -10.77
C THR A 264 2.98 3.86 -11.18
N ILE A 265 3.61 3.81 -12.34
CA ILE A 265 4.24 2.62 -12.91
C ILE A 265 5.69 2.95 -13.22
N TRP A 266 6.62 2.11 -12.76
CA TRP A 266 8.02 2.10 -13.15
C TRP A 266 8.27 0.83 -13.96
N ALA A 267 8.58 1.01 -15.23
CA ALA A 267 8.85 -0.08 -16.17
C ALA A 267 10.32 -0.06 -16.57
N TYR A 268 10.90 -1.24 -16.64
CA TYR A 268 12.28 -1.45 -17.08
C TYR A 268 12.28 -2.51 -18.17
N THR A 269 12.98 -2.24 -19.27
CA THR A 269 13.15 -3.18 -20.37
C THR A 269 14.61 -3.58 -20.53
N PRO A 270 14.92 -4.76 -21.06
CA PRO A 270 16.28 -5.11 -21.45
C PRO A 270 16.80 -4.09 -22.46
N SER A 271 17.81 -3.31 -22.09
CA SER A 271 18.43 -2.31 -22.94
C SER A 271 19.87 -2.07 -22.49
N GLU A 272 20.81 -2.22 -23.39
CA GLU A 272 22.23 -1.95 -23.15
C GLU A 272 22.54 -0.45 -23.05
N SER A 273 21.70 0.41 -23.62
CA SER A 273 21.92 1.86 -23.73
C SER A 273 21.08 2.70 -22.77
N SER A 274 20.51 2.10 -21.74
CA SER A 274 19.66 2.82 -20.79
C SER A 274 20.50 3.60 -19.77
N ASP A 275 20.23 4.89 -19.63
CA ASP A 275 20.73 5.73 -18.53
C ASP A 275 19.93 5.53 -17.23
N ALA A 276 19.05 4.54 -17.20
CA ALA A 276 18.25 4.22 -16.03
C ALA A 276 19.14 3.75 -14.87
N ASP A 277 18.73 4.10 -13.67
CA ASP A 277 19.35 3.65 -12.41
C ASP A 277 19.28 2.12 -12.27
N LYS A 278 18.28 1.50 -12.86
CA LYS A 278 18.08 0.05 -12.89
C LYS A 278 18.02 -0.46 -14.31
N ARG A 279 18.61 -1.63 -14.51
CA ARG A 279 18.60 -2.38 -15.78
C ARG A 279 18.05 -3.78 -15.54
N VAL A 280 17.63 -4.41 -16.62
CA VAL A 280 17.01 -5.74 -16.60
C VAL A 280 17.74 -6.65 -17.59
N VAL A 281 17.95 -7.89 -17.17
CA VAL A 281 18.45 -8.96 -18.02
C VAL A 281 17.64 -10.23 -17.76
N LYS A 282 17.35 -10.98 -18.80
CA LYS A 282 16.78 -12.33 -18.75
C LYS A 282 17.81 -13.31 -19.26
N GLY A 283 18.04 -14.39 -18.52
CA GLY A 283 19.00 -15.41 -18.94
C GLY A 283 18.99 -16.63 -18.04
N PHE A 284 19.77 -17.63 -18.42
CA PHE A 284 19.97 -18.84 -17.62
C PHE A 284 21.17 -18.69 -16.69
N VAL A 285 21.01 -19.15 -15.45
CA VAL A 285 22.11 -19.16 -14.47
C VAL A 285 23.16 -20.19 -14.92
N GLU A 286 24.33 -19.71 -15.34
CA GLU A 286 25.45 -20.57 -15.71
C GLU A 286 26.34 -20.95 -14.52
N ALA A 287 26.59 -20.01 -13.63
CA ALA A 287 27.43 -20.25 -12.45
C ALA A 287 27.00 -19.39 -11.26
N ILE A 288 27.19 -19.93 -10.06
CA ILE A 288 27.03 -19.23 -8.79
C ILE A 288 28.37 -19.27 -8.06
N TYR A 289 28.92 -18.11 -7.72
CA TYR A 289 30.19 -17.96 -7.04
C TYR A 289 30.00 -17.69 -5.56
N TYR A 290 30.83 -18.30 -4.76
CA TYR A 290 30.79 -18.19 -3.29
C TYR A 290 32.02 -17.42 -2.78
N ARG A 291 31.83 -16.58 -1.77
CA ARG A 291 32.89 -15.72 -1.22
C ARG A 291 34.04 -16.53 -0.64
N ASN A 292 33.71 -17.64 -0.01
CA ASN A 292 34.68 -18.65 0.45
C ASN A 292 34.00 -20.02 0.51
N THR A 293 34.82 -21.08 0.55
CA THR A 293 34.36 -22.47 0.61
C THR A 293 33.73 -22.86 1.94
N ASP A 294 33.97 -22.09 3.01
CA ASP A 294 33.55 -22.42 4.38
C ASP A 294 32.15 -21.91 4.70
N THR A 295 31.73 -20.77 4.12
CA THR A 295 30.43 -20.13 4.44
C THR A 295 29.31 -20.51 3.48
N LEU A 296 29.61 -21.03 2.29
CA LEU A 296 28.62 -21.31 1.24
C LEU A 296 27.68 -20.13 0.94
N GLU A 297 28.16 -18.90 1.22
CA GLU A 297 27.43 -17.68 0.96
C GLU A 297 27.71 -17.20 -0.47
N PRO A 298 26.67 -17.13 -1.34
CA PRO A 298 26.85 -16.65 -2.68
C PRO A 298 27.31 -15.17 -2.70
N SER A 299 28.19 -14.84 -3.62
CA SER A 299 28.70 -13.47 -3.81
C SER A 299 28.31 -12.88 -5.15
N SER A 300 28.21 -13.72 -6.17
CA SER A 300 27.83 -13.32 -7.51
C SER A 300 27.27 -14.49 -8.32
N VAL A 301 26.59 -14.18 -9.40
CA VAL A 301 26.02 -15.11 -10.38
C VAL A 301 26.44 -14.71 -11.80
N THR A 302 26.72 -15.67 -12.66
CA THR A 302 26.93 -15.46 -14.09
C THR A 302 25.76 -16.02 -14.85
N LEU A 303 25.23 -15.27 -15.81
CA LEU A 303 24.21 -15.71 -16.75
C LEU A 303 24.84 -16.12 -18.10
N ASP A 304 24.03 -16.71 -18.95
CA ASP A 304 24.40 -17.14 -20.31
C ASP A 304 24.72 -15.97 -21.28
N ASP A 305 24.52 -14.73 -20.86
CA ASP A 305 25.02 -13.53 -21.52
C ASP A 305 26.53 -13.31 -21.31
N GLY A 306 27.15 -14.09 -20.44
CA GLY A 306 28.58 -14.04 -20.08
C GLY A 306 28.95 -12.98 -19.04
N TYR A 307 27.97 -12.19 -18.52
CA TYR A 307 28.23 -11.19 -17.49
C TYR A 307 28.07 -11.76 -16.09
N THR A 308 28.80 -11.15 -15.16
CA THR A 308 28.75 -11.52 -13.73
C THR A 308 28.07 -10.41 -12.92
N TYR A 309 27.07 -10.79 -12.15
CA TYR A 309 26.20 -9.94 -11.36
C TYR A 309 26.46 -10.17 -9.86
N GLY A 310 26.84 -9.15 -9.14
CA GLY A 310 27.11 -9.19 -7.70
C GLY A 310 25.84 -9.29 -6.87
N LEU A 311 25.88 -10.08 -5.79
CA LEU A 311 24.77 -10.28 -4.86
C LEU A 311 25.07 -9.52 -3.56
N ALA A 312 24.52 -8.31 -3.41
CA ALA A 312 24.83 -7.44 -2.25
C ALA A 312 23.93 -7.73 -1.06
N SER A 313 22.61 -7.87 -1.26
CA SER A 313 21.65 -8.04 -0.17
C SER A 313 21.63 -9.48 0.37
N SER A 314 21.23 -9.63 1.63
CA SER A 314 21.05 -10.98 2.24
C SER A 314 19.94 -11.78 1.53
N GLU A 315 18.94 -11.10 0.99
CA GLU A 315 17.83 -11.71 0.24
C GLU A 315 18.33 -12.31 -1.08
N MET A 316 19.10 -11.53 -1.86
CA MET A 316 19.68 -12.01 -3.11
C MET A 316 20.65 -13.19 -2.86
N LYS A 317 21.51 -13.08 -1.86
CA LYS A 317 22.41 -14.17 -1.46
C LYS A 317 21.63 -15.42 -1.04
N PHE A 318 20.52 -15.27 -0.30
CA PHE A 318 19.69 -16.40 0.08
C PHE A 318 19.04 -17.05 -1.14
N ALA A 319 18.49 -16.29 -2.08
CA ALA A 319 17.84 -16.81 -3.28
C ALA A 319 18.75 -17.72 -4.10
N PHE A 320 20.03 -17.36 -4.25
CA PHE A 320 21.04 -18.13 -4.98
C PHE A 320 21.83 -19.11 -4.11
N SER A 321 21.54 -19.24 -2.83
CA SER A 321 22.21 -20.18 -1.93
C SER A 321 21.77 -21.63 -2.19
N ILE A 322 22.46 -22.57 -1.56
CA ILE A 322 22.05 -23.98 -1.59
C ILE A 322 20.65 -24.21 -0.99
N TYR A 323 20.18 -23.29 -0.15
CA TYR A 323 18.86 -23.30 0.51
C TYR A 323 17.81 -22.47 -0.23
N GLY A 324 18.22 -21.63 -1.18
CA GLY A 324 17.33 -20.78 -1.97
C GLY A 324 16.66 -21.52 -3.12
N SER A 325 15.82 -20.82 -3.87
CA SER A 325 15.06 -21.37 -4.99
C SER A 325 15.87 -21.45 -6.28
N LEU A 326 16.78 -20.49 -6.52
CA LEU A 326 17.53 -20.38 -7.78
C LEU A 326 18.79 -21.24 -7.82
N LYS A 327 18.94 -22.00 -8.90
CA LYS A 327 20.06 -22.94 -9.15
C LYS A 327 20.68 -22.72 -10.52
N VAL A 328 21.85 -23.29 -10.73
CA VAL A 328 22.46 -23.35 -12.05
C VAL A 328 21.53 -24.11 -13.00
N GLY A 329 21.23 -23.51 -14.14
CA GLY A 329 20.30 -23.98 -15.15
C GLY A 329 18.91 -23.36 -15.10
N ASP A 330 18.56 -22.65 -14.04
CA ASP A 330 17.26 -21.97 -13.95
C ASP A 330 17.25 -20.70 -14.80
N GLU A 331 16.11 -20.40 -15.42
CA GLU A 331 15.86 -19.16 -16.12
C GLU A 331 15.41 -18.09 -15.11
N VAL A 332 16.00 -16.90 -15.20
CA VAL A 332 15.75 -15.80 -14.25
C VAL A 332 15.74 -14.45 -14.96
N VAL A 333 14.95 -13.54 -14.46
CA VAL A 333 15.04 -12.13 -14.80
C VAL A 333 15.70 -11.41 -13.62
N LEU A 334 16.87 -10.82 -13.84
CA LEU A 334 17.56 -10.00 -12.85
C LEU A 334 17.28 -8.52 -13.09
N ILE A 335 17.05 -7.82 -12.01
CA ILE A 335 17.03 -6.36 -11.97
C ILE A 335 18.29 -5.93 -11.25
N TYR A 336 19.15 -5.13 -11.90
CA TYR A 336 20.44 -4.77 -11.37
C TYR A 336 20.74 -3.28 -11.55
N GLU A 337 21.60 -2.77 -10.69
CA GLU A 337 22.17 -1.42 -10.76
C GLU A 337 23.59 -1.48 -11.32
N VAL A 338 23.99 -0.44 -12.06
CA VAL A 338 25.33 -0.29 -12.59
C VAL A 338 26.06 0.77 -11.76
N SER A 339 27.14 0.39 -11.09
CA SER A 339 28.00 1.30 -10.37
C SER A 339 29.41 1.30 -11.01
N GLY A 340 29.93 2.47 -11.36
CA GLY A 340 31.24 2.66 -11.97
C GLY A 340 31.26 3.94 -12.82
N ASN A 341 32.45 4.49 -13.07
CA ASN A 341 32.61 5.63 -13.97
C ASN A 341 32.39 5.19 -15.41
N SER A 342 31.68 5.98 -16.18
CA SER A 342 31.35 5.77 -17.59
C SER A 342 32.55 5.66 -18.56
N ASP A 343 33.77 5.75 -18.07
CA ASP A 343 34.99 5.74 -18.90
C ASP A 343 35.78 4.42 -18.86
N ASP A 344 35.40 3.48 -17.95
CA ASP A 344 35.97 2.14 -17.91
C ASP A 344 34.87 1.11 -18.27
N ASP A 345 35.09 0.28 -19.28
CA ASP A 345 34.20 -0.77 -19.79
C ASP A 345 33.85 -1.88 -18.75
N GLU A 346 34.22 -1.73 -17.50
CA GLU A 346 33.97 -2.66 -16.40
C GLU A 346 33.09 -2.05 -15.30
N GLY A 347 31.83 -1.72 -15.62
CA GLY A 347 30.84 -1.38 -14.58
C GLY A 347 30.59 -2.57 -13.65
N THR A 348 30.48 -2.33 -12.35
CA THR A 348 30.05 -3.36 -11.40
C THR A 348 28.52 -3.49 -11.44
N PHE A 349 28.04 -4.66 -11.85
CA PHE A 349 26.60 -4.98 -11.86
C PHE A 349 26.19 -5.54 -10.51
N THR A 350 25.20 -4.95 -9.86
CA THR A 350 24.72 -5.38 -8.55
C THR A 350 23.24 -5.71 -8.62
N VAL A 351 22.88 -6.96 -8.37
CA VAL A 351 21.46 -7.41 -8.35
C VAL A 351 20.75 -6.78 -7.17
N VAL A 352 19.63 -6.14 -7.47
CA VAL A 352 18.74 -5.51 -6.46
C VAL A 352 17.41 -6.23 -6.34
N ASP A 353 17.00 -6.99 -7.38
CA ASP A 353 15.79 -7.78 -7.35
C ASP A 353 15.81 -8.89 -8.42
N TYR A 354 14.86 -9.82 -8.39
CA TYR A 354 14.78 -10.90 -9.39
C TYR A 354 13.34 -11.41 -9.54
N VAL A 355 13.08 -12.07 -10.66
CA VAL A 355 11.87 -12.86 -10.91
C VAL A 355 12.29 -14.25 -11.39
N GLU A 356 11.76 -15.30 -10.77
CA GLU A 356 11.89 -16.68 -11.23
C GLU A 356 10.98 -16.88 -12.44
N TYR A 357 11.48 -17.62 -13.45
CA TYR A 357 10.78 -17.82 -14.72
C TYR A 357 10.28 -19.23 -14.88
#